data_63182ef60336909ccaf09e86b823419d
#
_entry.id   63182ef60336909ccaf09e86b823419d
#
_cell.length_a   1.000
_cell.length_b   1.000
_cell.length_c   1.000
_cell.angle_alpha   90.00
_cell.angle_beta   90.00
_cell.angle_gamma   90.00
#
_symmetry.space_group_name_H-M   'P 1'
#
loop_
_entity.id
_entity.type
_entity.pdbx_description
1 polymer ?
#
loop_
_entity_poly.entity_id
_entity_poly.type
_entity_poly.pdbx_seq_one_letter_code
_entity_poly.pdbx_strand_id
1 'polypeptide(L)'
;QKFSNVHVIGHLEGLCHIYVDKTANIKMAKDLIINAKMRRTSICGAVETLLIEEKALNSHAREIIYALINSGCEVRVDKKINKLFRGKLKKAKEKDWKTEYLDSIISIKVVKNVKSAVEHILKYGTMHTDSIVTNSKKNAEIFLNGVNSSIAMHNVCLLYTSDAADDVRG
;
A
#
# COMPACT_ATOMS: atom_id res chain seq x y z
N GLN A 1 5.43 16.65 -23.43
CA GLN A 1 6.85 17.02 -23.34
C GLN A 1 7.41 17.44 -24.70
N LYS A 2 7.12 16.70 -25.79
CA LYS A 2 7.72 16.91 -27.13
C LYS A 2 7.37 18.25 -27.79
N PHE A 3 6.31 18.93 -27.35
CA PHE A 3 5.81 20.17 -27.94
C PHE A 3 5.72 21.34 -26.94
N SER A 4 6.29 21.17 -25.74
CA SER A 4 6.28 22.21 -24.70
C SER A 4 7.57 23.03 -24.74
N ASN A 5 7.44 24.34 -24.73
CA ASN A 5 8.54 25.29 -24.59
C ASN A 5 8.90 25.62 -23.14
N VAL A 6 8.21 24.99 -22.17
CA VAL A 6 8.47 25.12 -20.73
C VAL A 6 8.79 23.75 -20.14
N HIS A 7 9.50 23.73 -19.01
CA HIS A 7 9.78 22.49 -18.30
C HIS A 7 8.48 21.81 -17.86
N VAL A 8 8.32 20.56 -18.29
CA VAL A 8 7.18 19.71 -17.88
C VAL A 8 7.65 18.72 -16.84
N ILE A 9 7.21 18.93 -15.60
CA ILE A 9 7.41 17.98 -14.50
C ILE A 9 6.15 17.14 -14.43
N GLY A 10 6.26 15.83 -14.69
CA GLY A 10 5.14 14.89 -14.64
C GLY A 10 5.50 13.68 -13.80
N HIS A 11 4.60 13.25 -12.93
CA HIS A 11 4.67 11.96 -12.26
C HIS A 11 3.86 10.96 -13.10
N LEU A 12 4.53 9.98 -13.70
CA LEU A 12 3.91 9.10 -14.71
C LEU A 12 3.13 7.94 -14.09
N GLU A 13 3.50 7.47 -12.90
CA GLU A 13 2.88 6.33 -12.21
C GLU A 13 2.91 6.52 -10.70
N GLY A 14 1.80 6.19 -10.02
CA GLY A 14 1.63 6.27 -8.56
C GLY A 14 1.55 4.88 -7.91
N LEU A 15 2.65 4.16 -7.77
CA LEU A 15 2.70 2.87 -7.08
C LEU A 15 2.86 3.06 -5.57
N CYS A 16 1.74 3.23 -4.87
CA CYS A 16 1.71 3.45 -3.43
C CYS A 16 1.65 2.12 -2.66
N HIS A 17 2.37 2.05 -1.52
CA HIS A 17 2.40 0.88 -0.66
C HIS A 17 1.92 1.20 0.76
N ILE A 18 1.30 0.21 1.39
CA ILE A 18 1.10 0.18 2.84
C ILE A 18 1.80 -1.06 3.40
N TYR A 19 2.63 -0.88 4.41
CA TYR A 19 3.22 -1.98 5.17
C TYR A 19 2.54 -2.11 6.53
N VAL A 20 2.06 -3.32 6.84
CA VAL A 20 1.44 -3.69 8.12
C VAL A 20 2.42 -4.51 8.94
N ASP A 21 2.90 -3.89 10.00
CA ASP A 21 3.78 -4.50 11.00
C ASP A 21 3.00 -5.42 11.95
N LYS A 22 3.69 -6.39 12.57
CA LYS A 22 3.09 -7.31 13.55
C LYS A 22 2.48 -6.63 14.78
N THR A 23 2.93 -5.41 15.10
CA THR A 23 2.42 -4.63 16.24
C THR A 23 1.30 -3.69 15.87
N ALA A 24 0.87 -3.67 14.61
CA ALA A 24 -0.20 -2.80 14.13
C ALA A 24 -1.52 -3.07 14.88
N ASN A 25 -2.26 -2.02 15.16
CA ASN A 25 -3.65 -2.18 15.58
C ASN A 25 -4.48 -2.63 14.36
N ILE A 26 -5.12 -3.80 14.47
CA ILE A 26 -5.81 -4.43 13.35
C ILE A 26 -7.00 -3.62 12.85
N LYS A 27 -7.76 -2.97 13.75
CA LYS A 27 -8.87 -2.10 13.36
C LYS A 27 -8.37 -0.92 12.56
N MET A 28 -7.36 -0.21 13.07
CA MET A 28 -6.72 0.89 12.36
C MET A 28 -6.17 0.44 11.01
N ALA A 29 -5.47 -0.69 10.94
CA ALA A 29 -4.92 -1.21 9.69
C ALA A 29 -6.02 -1.47 8.65
N LYS A 30 -7.13 -2.11 9.04
CA LYS A 30 -8.29 -2.32 8.14
C LYS A 30 -8.86 -1.00 7.63
N ASP A 31 -9.16 -0.08 8.55
CA ASP A 31 -9.80 1.20 8.20
C ASP A 31 -8.92 2.02 7.26
N LEU A 32 -7.60 2.10 7.53
CA LEU A 32 -6.63 2.79 6.68
C LEU A 32 -6.52 2.15 5.29
N ILE A 33 -6.43 0.81 5.20
CA ILE A 33 -6.26 0.10 3.93
C ILE A 33 -7.52 0.22 3.07
N ILE A 34 -8.71 0.03 3.66
CA ILE A 34 -9.98 0.19 2.94
C ILE A 34 -10.12 1.62 2.42
N ASN A 35 -9.86 2.61 3.25
CA ASN A 35 -9.91 4.01 2.84
C ASN A 35 -8.91 4.30 1.71
N ALA A 36 -7.64 3.88 1.89
CA ALA A 36 -6.57 4.12 0.93
C ALA A 36 -6.78 3.43 -0.43
N LYS A 37 -7.53 2.32 -0.49
CA LYS A 37 -7.82 1.64 -1.76
C LYS A 37 -9.18 1.98 -2.33
N MET A 38 -10.23 1.99 -1.49
CA MET A 38 -11.61 1.95 -1.99
C MET A 38 -12.30 3.32 -2.05
N ARG A 39 -11.76 4.34 -1.38
CA ARG A 39 -12.37 5.69 -1.41
C ARG A 39 -12.32 6.31 -2.80
N ARG A 40 -11.16 6.22 -3.48
CA ARG A 40 -10.94 6.69 -4.87
C ARG A 40 -9.90 5.79 -5.53
N THR A 41 -10.33 4.84 -6.34
CA THR A 41 -9.46 3.82 -6.94
C THR A 41 -8.61 4.33 -8.10
N SER A 42 -9.05 5.40 -8.77
CA SER A 42 -8.46 5.90 -10.03
C SER A 42 -7.52 7.08 -9.84
N ILE A 43 -6.97 7.28 -8.64
CA ILE A 43 -5.99 8.35 -8.37
C ILE A 43 -4.62 7.75 -8.01
N CYS A 44 -3.56 8.48 -8.32
CA CYS A 44 -2.17 8.08 -8.07
C CYS A 44 -1.84 7.84 -6.59
N GLY A 45 -2.63 8.38 -5.64
CA GLY A 45 -2.49 8.14 -4.20
C GLY A 45 -3.21 6.90 -3.68
N ALA A 46 -3.94 6.16 -4.52
CA ALA A 46 -4.56 4.91 -4.10
C ALA A 46 -3.49 3.84 -3.82
N VAL A 47 -3.68 3.03 -2.76
CA VAL A 47 -2.74 1.94 -2.49
C VAL A 47 -2.86 0.84 -3.56
N GLU A 48 -1.73 0.44 -4.14
CA GLU A 48 -1.66 -0.62 -5.15
C GLU A 48 -1.05 -1.91 -4.61
N THR A 49 -0.17 -1.79 -3.63
CA THR A 49 0.45 -2.95 -2.98
C THR A 49 0.38 -2.87 -1.46
N LEU A 50 -0.12 -3.94 -0.85
CA LEU A 50 -0.13 -4.16 0.59
C LEU A 50 0.96 -5.16 0.97
N LEU A 51 1.84 -4.77 1.88
CA LEU A 51 2.88 -5.62 2.45
C LEU A 51 2.49 -5.99 3.88
N ILE A 52 2.47 -7.29 4.20
CA ILE A 52 2.11 -7.77 5.54
C ILE A 52 3.33 -8.48 6.14
N GLU A 53 3.73 -8.10 7.37
CA GLU A 53 4.78 -8.81 8.06
C GLU A 53 4.41 -10.29 8.28
N GLU A 54 5.35 -11.19 8.07
CA GLU A 54 5.13 -12.63 8.23
C GLU A 54 4.57 -13.00 9.61
N LYS A 55 5.01 -12.30 10.66
CA LYS A 55 4.51 -12.49 12.02
C LYS A 55 3.08 -11.99 12.24
N ALA A 56 2.58 -11.12 11.36
CA ALA A 56 1.20 -10.63 11.34
C ALA A 56 0.27 -11.49 10.45
N LEU A 57 0.80 -12.46 9.72
CA LEU A 57 0.04 -13.24 8.74
C LEU A 57 -1.21 -13.91 9.33
N ASN A 58 -1.08 -14.57 10.48
CA ASN A 58 -2.19 -15.30 11.09
C ASN A 58 -3.18 -14.39 11.84
N SER A 59 -2.72 -13.28 12.38
CA SER A 59 -3.54 -12.36 13.18
C SER A 59 -4.22 -11.26 12.36
N HIS A 60 -3.59 -10.77 11.28
CA HIS A 60 -4.08 -9.60 10.56
C HIS A 60 -4.56 -9.90 9.14
N ALA A 61 -3.86 -10.80 8.42
CA ALA A 61 -4.10 -10.98 6.99
C ALA A 61 -5.54 -11.40 6.65
N ARG A 62 -6.13 -12.32 7.44
CA ARG A 62 -7.50 -12.79 7.17
C ARG A 62 -8.51 -11.67 7.27
N GLU A 63 -8.48 -10.89 8.35
CA GLU A 63 -9.43 -9.81 8.56
C GLU A 63 -9.30 -8.70 7.53
N ILE A 64 -8.07 -8.31 7.20
CA ILE A 64 -7.80 -7.27 6.19
C ILE A 64 -8.28 -7.73 4.82
N ILE A 65 -7.94 -8.97 4.42
CA ILE A 65 -8.30 -9.49 3.10
C ILE A 65 -9.81 -9.67 2.97
N TYR A 66 -10.51 -10.19 3.99
CA TYR A 66 -11.96 -10.28 3.95
C TYR A 66 -12.62 -8.90 3.90
N ALA A 67 -12.08 -7.92 4.61
CA ALA A 67 -12.59 -6.55 4.55
C ALA A 67 -12.46 -5.94 3.15
N LEU A 68 -11.32 -6.15 2.48
CA LEU A 68 -11.11 -5.73 1.09
C LEU A 68 -12.09 -6.42 0.13
N ILE A 69 -12.24 -7.75 0.22
CA ILE A 69 -13.16 -8.51 -0.62
C ILE A 69 -14.61 -8.04 -0.40
N ASN A 70 -15.03 -7.87 0.85
CA ASN A 70 -16.38 -7.41 1.19
C ASN A 70 -16.64 -5.97 0.70
N SER A 71 -15.60 -5.17 0.51
CA SER A 71 -15.69 -3.84 -0.10
C SER A 71 -15.69 -3.86 -1.62
N GLY A 72 -15.69 -5.03 -2.26
CA GLY A 72 -15.67 -5.18 -3.72
C GLY A 72 -14.28 -5.12 -4.36
N CYS A 73 -13.20 -5.26 -3.58
CA CYS A 73 -11.84 -5.23 -4.09
C CYS A 73 -11.38 -6.62 -4.56
N GLU A 74 -10.86 -6.73 -5.78
CA GLU A 74 -10.12 -7.91 -6.24
C GLU A 74 -8.77 -7.97 -5.54
N VAL A 75 -8.47 -9.06 -4.85
CA VAL A 75 -7.18 -9.25 -4.18
C VAL A 75 -6.32 -10.24 -4.96
N ARG A 76 -5.07 -9.86 -5.25
CA ARG A 76 -4.04 -10.72 -5.85
C ARG A 76 -2.98 -10.96 -4.80
N VAL A 77 -2.72 -12.21 -4.46
CA VAL A 77 -1.92 -12.57 -3.29
C VAL A 77 -0.72 -13.43 -3.62
N ASP A 78 0.32 -13.33 -2.82
CA ASP A 78 1.47 -14.22 -2.91
C ASP A 78 1.15 -15.67 -2.51
N LYS A 79 2.14 -16.56 -2.66
CA LYS A 79 1.97 -17.99 -2.36
C LYS A 79 1.64 -18.26 -0.88
N LYS A 80 2.21 -17.46 0.07
CA LYS A 80 2.01 -17.67 1.51
C LYS A 80 0.58 -17.35 1.91
N ILE A 81 0.06 -16.21 1.45
CA ILE A 81 -1.34 -15.82 1.69
C ILE A 81 -2.29 -16.79 0.98
N ASN A 82 -2.00 -17.15 -0.27
CA ASN A 82 -2.86 -18.08 -1.01
C ASN A 82 -2.99 -19.44 -0.29
N LYS A 83 -1.91 -19.95 0.32
CA LYS A 83 -1.93 -21.16 1.14
C LYS A 83 -2.85 -20.98 2.36
N LEU A 84 -2.79 -19.82 3.05
CA LEU A 84 -3.66 -19.49 4.18
C LEU A 84 -5.15 -19.51 3.80
N PHE A 85 -5.48 -19.14 2.56
CA PHE A 85 -6.82 -19.15 1.99
C PHE A 85 -7.14 -20.42 1.17
N ARG A 86 -6.38 -21.51 1.36
CA ARG A 86 -6.57 -22.82 0.68
C ARG A 86 -6.64 -22.72 -0.85
N GLY A 87 -5.87 -21.81 -1.43
CA GLY A 87 -5.80 -21.63 -2.89
C GLY A 87 -6.97 -20.90 -3.55
N LYS A 88 -7.90 -20.35 -2.77
CA LYS A 88 -9.14 -19.72 -3.26
C LYS A 88 -8.95 -18.29 -3.81
N LEU A 89 -7.81 -17.67 -3.58
CA LEU A 89 -7.54 -16.30 -4.02
C LEU A 89 -6.76 -16.28 -5.34
N LYS A 90 -6.88 -15.18 -6.07
CA LYS A 90 -6.11 -14.94 -7.29
C LYS A 90 -4.62 -14.79 -6.96
N LYS A 91 -3.76 -15.49 -7.68
CA LYS A 91 -2.31 -15.40 -7.44
C LYS A 91 -1.73 -14.14 -8.07
N ALA A 92 -0.97 -13.38 -7.31
CA ALA A 92 -0.14 -12.31 -7.83
C ALA A 92 1.00 -12.85 -8.67
N LYS A 93 1.28 -12.18 -9.79
CA LYS A 93 2.41 -12.44 -10.70
C LYS A 93 3.47 -11.35 -10.49
N GLU A 94 4.68 -11.56 -11.01
CA GLU A 94 5.76 -10.57 -10.87
C GLU A 94 5.38 -9.19 -11.42
N LYS A 95 4.62 -9.14 -12.49
CA LYS A 95 4.13 -7.89 -13.08
C LYS A 95 3.20 -7.10 -12.16
N ASP A 96 2.44 -7.81 -11.28
CA ASP A 96 1.47 -7.17 -10.39
C ASP A 96 2.16 -6.26 -9.36
N TRP A 97 3.44 -6.53 -9.02
CA TRP A 97 4.24 -5.67 -8.14
C TRP A 97 4.68 -4.35 -8.79
N LYS A 98 4.51 -4.21 -10.11
CA LYS A 98 4.86 -3.04 -10.90
C LYS A 98 3.65 -2.42 -11.59
N THR A 99 2.44 -2.82 -11.20
CA THR A 99 1.21 -2.38 -11.86
C THR A 99 0.47 -1.39 -11.00
N GLU A 100 0.29 -0.19 -11.50
CA GLU A 100 -0.70 0.75 -11.03
C GLU A 100 -2.04 0.36 -11.67
N TYR A 101 -2.96 -0.18 -10.86
CA TYR A 101 -4.24 -0.71 -11.38
C TYR A 101 -5.24 0.38 -11.72
N LEU A 102 -5.24 1.48 -10.94
CA LEU A 102 -6.25 2.56 -11.03
C LEU A 102 -7.69 2.00 -10.96
N ASP A 103 -7.87 0.88 -10.29
CA ASP A 103 -9.11 0.12 -10.20
C ASP A 103 -9.24 -0.53 -8.82
N SER A 104 -10.40 -1.14 -8.52
CA SER A 104 -10.64 -1.91 -7.29
C SER A 104 -9.86 -3.23 -7.26
N ILE A 105 -8.55 -3.14 -7.47
CA ILE A 105 -7.61 -4.28 -7.48
C ILE A 105 -6.41 -3.93 -6.61
N ILE A 106 -5.97 -4.87 -5.75
CA ILE A 106 -4.79 -4.69 -4.90
C ILE A 106 -3.92 -5.96 -4.90
N SER A 107 -2.61 -5.76 -4.91
CA SER A 107 -1.64 -6.84 -4.72
C SER A 107 -1.22 -6.95 -3.27
N ILE A 108 -1.14 -8.18 -2.71
CA ILE A 108 -0.79 -8.40 -1.30
C ILE A 108 0.35 -9.40 -1.19
N LYS A 109 1.41 -9.01 -0.47
CA LYS A 109 2.62 -9.82 -0.29
C LYS A 109 3.02 -9.92 1.17
N VAL A 110 3.48 -11.11 1.55
CA VAL A 110 4.13 -11.31 2.86
C VAL A 110 5.61 -10.95 2.77
N VAL A 111 6.07 -10.13 3.70
CA VAL A 111 7.47 -9.76 3.86
C VAL A 111 7.99 -10.17 5.24
N LYS A 112 9.29 -10.43 5.36
CA LYS A 112 9.88 -10.95 6.59
C LYS A 112 9.79 -9.95 7.76
N ASN A 113 10.06 -8.68 7.47
CA ASN A 113 10.10 -7.59 8.45
C ASN A 113 10.10 -6.23 7.73
N VAL A 114 10.20 -5.13 8.49
CA VAL A 114 10.23 -3.75 7.96
C VAL A 114 11.34 -3.53 6.93
N LYS A 115 12.55 -4.10 7.11
CA LYS A 115 13.64 -3.96 6.14
C LYS A 115 13.28 -4.58 4.80
N SER A 116 12.69 -5.79 4.81
CA SER A 116 12.23 -6.46 3.58
C SER A 116 11.05 -5.72 2.92
N ALA A 117 10.24 -4.98 3.68
CA ALA A 117 9.23 -4.09 3.13
C ALA A 117 9.87 -2.91 2.40
N VAL A 118 10.83 -2.25 3.03
CA VAL A 118 11.60 -1.16 2.41
C VAL A 118 12.31 -1.62 1.14
N GLU A 119 12.99 -2.79 1.17
CA GLU A 119 13.63 -3.38 -0.02
C GLU A 119 12.63 -3.61 -1.17
N HIS A 120 11.41 -4.07 -0.84
CA HIS A 120 10.35 -4.25 -1.85
C HIS A 120 9.93 -2.90 -2.45
N ILE A 121 9.70 -1.89 -1.62
CA ILE A 121 9.31 -0.54 -2.05
C ILE A 121 10.39 0.08 -2.93
N LEU A 122 11.65 0.02 -2.51
CA LEU A 122 12.78 0.54 -3.30
C LEU A 122 12.92 -0.17 -4.66
N LYS A 123 12.55 -1.45 -4.74
CA LYS A 123 12.65 -2.24 -5.99
C LYS A 123 11.50 -1.98 -6.95
N TYR A 124 10.29 -1.79 -6.46
CA TYR A 124 9.07 -1.78 -7.29
C TYR A 124 8.31 -0.46 -7.27
N GLY A 125 8.49 0.34 -6.21
CA GLY A 125 7.82 1.62 -6.05
C GLY A 125 8.29 2.69 -7.04
N THR A 126 7.48 3.72 -7.17
CA THR A 126 7.72 4.86 -8.07
C THR A 126 8.07 6.14 -7.31
N MET A 127 8.51 6.02 -6.06
CA MET A 127 8.85 7.14 -5.16
C MET A 127 7.68 8.10 -4.89
N HIS A 128 6.45 7.60 -4.99
CA HIS A 128 5.26 8.42 -4.78
C HIS A 128 4.90 8.53 -3.28
N THR A 129 4.08 7.63 -2.77
CA THR A 129 3.58 7.68 -1.39
C THR A 129 3.59 6.29 -0.75
N ASP A 130 4.22 6.15 0.40
CA ASP A 130 4.27 4.89 1.12
C ASP A 130 4.00 5.08 2.61
N SER A 131 3.31 4.12 3.23
CA SER A 131 2.89 4.19 4.63
C SER A 131 3.22 2.92 5.39
N ILE A 132 3.50 3.08 6.69
CA ILE A 132 3.60 1.98 7.65
C ILE A 132 2.50 2.09 8.70
N VAL A 133 1.88 0.94 9.01
CA VAL A 133 0.97 0.81 10.16
C VAL A 133 1.67 -0.01 11.23
N THR A 134 2.01 0.61 12.35
CA THR A 134 2.79 -0.03 13.44
C THR A 134 2.64 0.71 14.76
N ASN A 135 2.74 -0.01 15.89
CA ASN A 135 2.90 0.57 17.22
C ASN A 135 4.38 0.61 17.65
N SER A 136 5.30 0.12 16.83
CA SER A 136 6.74 0.13 17.11
C SER A 136 7.39 1.41 16.56
N LYS A 137 7.76 2.34 17.45
CA LYS A 137 8.52 3.56 17.09
C LYS A 137 9.78 3.21 16.28
N LYS A 138 10.53 2.18 16.72
CA LYS A 138 11.74 1.72 16.02
C LYS A 138 11.45 1.29 14.57
N ASN A 139 10.37 0.53 14.33
CA ASN A 139 10.03 0.09 12.98
C ASN A 139 9.49 1.25 12.14
N ALA A 140 8.77 2.20 12.74
CA ALA A 140 8.37 3.44 12.07
C ALA A 140 9.59 4.23 11.60
N GLU A 141 10.59 4.46 12.45
CA GLU A 141 11.83 5.16 12.09
C GLU A 141 12.61 4.44 10.98
N ILE A 142 12.75 3.10 11.07
CA ILE A 142 13.43 2.31 10.03
C ILE A 142 12.71 2.47 8.68
N PHE A 143 11.38 2.46 8.68
CA PHE A 143 10.58 2.63 7.47
C PHE A 143 10.71 4.03 6.89
N LEU A 144 10.43 5.06 7.70
CA LEU A 144 10.44 6.46 7.27
C LEU A 144 11.80 6.92 6.73
N ASN A 145 12.89 6.44 7.34
CA ASN A 145 14.25 6.75 6.89
C ASN A 145 14.75 5.83 5.75
N GLY A 146 14.06 4.70 5.53
CA GLY A 146 14.50 3.69 4.56
C GLY A 146 13.87 3.83 3.19
N VAL A 147 12.66 4.37 3.07
CA VAL A 147 12.00 4.58 1.78
C VAL A 147 12.47 5.90 1.16
N ASN A 148 12.45 5.96 -0.18
CA ASN A 148 12.81 7.15 -0.96
C ASN A 148 11.57 7.86 -1.54
N SER A 149 10.42 7.67 -0.92
CA SER A 149 9.14 8.18 -1.36
C SER A 149 9.01 9.68 -1.10
N SER A 150 8.33 10.39 -1.99
CA SER A 150 8.03 11.83 -1.83
C SER A 150 7.21 12.08 -0.57
N ILE A 151 6.34 11.12 -0.21
CA ILE A 151 5.54 11.15 1.02
C ILE A 151 5.72 9.80 1.73
N ALA A 152 6.30 9.82 2.94
CA ALA A 152 6.41 8.66 3.82
C ALA A 152 5.60 8.91 5.10
N MET A 153 4.72 7.96 5.46
CA MET A 153 3.72 8.17 6.52
C MET A 153 3.71 7.04 7.55
N HIS A 154 3.29 7.39 8.77
CA HIS A 154 3.12 6.45 9.88
C HIS A 154 1.72 6.58 10.49
N ASN A 155 0.93 5.50 10.45
CA ASN A 155 -0.43 5.42 11.00
C ASN A 155 -1.40 6.48 10.46
N VAL A 156 -1.24 6.89 9.20
CA VAL A 156 -2.05 7.92 8.54
C VAL A 156 -2.57 7.38 7.21
N CYS A 157 -3.74 7.85 6.77
CA CYS A 157 -4.34 7.48 5.50
C CYS A 157 -3.64 8.20 4.34
N LEU A 158 -3.33 7.46 3.27
CA LEU A 158 -2.67 7.96 2.05
C LEU A 158 -3.46 9.09 1.38
N LEU A 159 -4.79 9.02 1.40
CA LEU A 159 -5.65 9.98 0.70
C LEU A 159 -5.89 11.28 1.47
N TYR A 160 -5.64 11.31 2.77
CA TYR A 160 -5.90 12.49 3.59
C TYR A 160 -4.91 13.63 3.31
N THR A 161 -3.70 13.31 2.88
CA THR A 161 -2.65 14.30 2.60
C THR A 161 -2.70 14.85 1.18
N SER A 162 -3.30 14.13 0.23
CA SER A 162 -3.45 14.59 -1.16
C SER A 162 -4.69 15.46 -1.38
N ASP A 163 -5.71 15.37 -0.52
CA ASP A 163 -6.92 16.20 -0.58
C ASP A 163 -6.80 17.55 0.18
N ALA A 164 -5.66 17.85 0.82
CA ALA A 164 -5.46 19.10 1.55
C ALA A 164 -5.55 20.35 0.65
N ALA A 165 -5.45 20.20 -0.66
CA ALA A 165 -5.65 21.29 -1.62
C ALA A 165 -7.14 21.54 -1.94
N ASP A 166 -8.04 20.59 -1.68
CA ASP A 166 -9.48 20.70 -1.95
C ASP A 166 -10.29 21.21 -0.74
N ASP A 167 -9.70 21.21 0.46
CA ASP A 167 -10.36 21.64 1.71
C ASP A 167 -10.32 23.16 1.93
N VAL A 168 -9.84 23.94 0.96
CA VAL A 168 -9.91 25.41 1.00
C VAL A 168 -11.22 25.89 0.39
N ARG A 169 -12.35 25.43 0.93
CA ARG A 169 -13.65 26.10 0.77
C ARG A 169 -14.12 26.56 2.13
N GLY A 170 -13.68 27.77 2.50
CA GLY A 170 -14.35 28.58 3.51
C GLY A 170 -15.69 29.07 3.01
#